data_1a1631be2a1094fca742f38d4bf4b0f9
#
_entry.id   1a1631be2a1094fca742f38d4bf4b0f9
#
_cell.length_a   1.000
_cell.length_b   1.000
_cell.length_c   1.000
_cell.angle_alpha   90.00
_cell.angle_beta   90.00
_cell.angle_gamma   90.00
#
_symmetry.space_group_name_H-M   'P 1'
#
loop_
_entity.id
_entity.type
_entity.pdbx_description
1 polymer ?
#
loop_
_entity_poly.entity_id
_entity_poly.type
_entity_poly.pdbx_seq_one_letter_code
_entity_poly.pdbx_strand_id
1 'polypeptide(L)'
;MNILENKFRYISVIILTVLLFGNSYAQDRIKIDFFEQIKNHNLSKVIAADSIISENREEKIKEKVKRPEILGFIGNNYQRFFIHFTSVIQNPTNPYEYLVSGKTKVRETICTFQGTITIKQAKIYKSSDFPNYKQGYADCDVTLYEDKKQPSTGFIKGKLKSHFLIDDKGQFRYDALNFFSDGFSNNQFIGSWTSYKTNRTKRCNWGDYRIPESGDLDIGVGEFSVNDKYLKNGWKTYKLAQGDFNETSETKQAKQKEEEQWWR
;
A
#
# COMPACT_ATOMS: atom_id res chain seq x y z
N MET A 1 24.14 56.37 3.68
CA MET A 1 24.10 55.45 2.52
C MET A 1 24.62 54.08 2.98
N ASN A 2 23.96 52.94 3.17
CA ASN A 2 22.55 52.63 2.96
C ASN A 2 22.27 51.28 3.66
N ILE A 3 21.75 51.36 4.86
CA ILE A 3 21.27 50.15 5.58
C ILE A 3 20.01 49.58 4.88
N LEU A 4 19.26 50.43 4.21
CA LEU A 4 18.04 50.03 3.47
C LEU A 4 18.32 49.27 2.18
N GLU A 5 19.36 49.58 1.41
CA GLU A 5 19.70 48.87 0.17
C GLU A 5 20.18 47.43 0.44
N ASN A 6 20.90 47.19 1.55
CA ASN A 6 21.30 45.84 1.92
C ASN A 6 20.13 44.95 2.33
N LYS A 7 19.11 45.48 3.03
CA LYS A 7 17.91 44.72 3.38
C LYS A 7 17.12 44.26 2.14
N PHE A 8 17.00 45.09 1.11
CA PHE A 8 16.33 44.72 -0.14
C PHE A 8 17.08 43.63 -0.92
N ARG A 9 18.42 43.68 -0.92
CA ARG A 9 19.23 42.61 -1.56
C ARG A 9 19.07 41.26 -0.87
N TYR A 10 19.04 41.19 0.46
CA TYR A 10 18.81 39.95 1.20
C TYR A 10 17.41 39.39 1.02
N ILE A 11 16.39 40.27 0.96
CA ILE A 11 15.00 39.84 0.70
C ILE A 11 14.85 39.27 -0.72
N SER A 12 15.47 39.90 -1.73
CA SER A 12 15.45 39.42 -3.10
C SER A 12 16.17 38.08 -3.29
N VAL A 13 17.27 37.84 -2.56
CA VAL A 13 18.00 36.57 -2.59
C VAL A 13 17.19 35.45 -1.89
N ILE A 14 16.52 35.76 -0.77
CA ILE A 14 15.67 34.78 -0.05
C ILE A 14 14.44 34.42 -0.89
N ILE A 15 13.79 35.36 -1.55
CA ILE A 15 12.65 35.09 -2.43
C ILE A 15 13.09 34.29 -3.66
N LEU A 16 14.26 34.54 -4.23
CA LEU A 16 14.79 33.77 -5.36
C LEU A 16 15.18 32.34 -4.96
N THR A 17 15.71 32.13 -3.76
CA THR A 17 16.02 30.79 -3.24
C THR A 17 14.74 30.00 -2.93
N VAL A 18 13.73 30.62 -2.37
CA VAL A 18 12.43 29.96 -2.12
C VAL A 18 11.73 29.60 -3.44
N LEU A 19 11.86 30.41 -4.49
CA LEU A 19 11.31 30.08 -5.82
C LEU A 19 12.07 28.97 -6.54
N LEU A 20 13.35 28.74 -6.21
CA LEU A 20 14.15 27.62 -6.79
C LEU A 20 13.89 26.29 -6.09
N PHE A 21 13.40 26.27 -4.84
CA PHE A 21 13.02 25.03 -4.13
C PHE A 21 11.54 24.67 -4.28
N GLY A 22 10.73 25.51 -4.93
CA GLY A 22 9.28 25.33 -5.08
C GLY A 22 8.84 24.44 -6.25
N ASN A 23 9.73 23.93 -7.08
CA ASN A 23 9.39 23.13 -8.26
C ASN A 23 10.01 21.72 -8.22
N SER A 24 9.88 21.00 -7.11
CA SER A 24 9.94 19.54 -7.17
C SER A 24 8.65 19.01 -7.77
N TYR A 25 8.37 19.32 -9.03
CA TYR A 25 7.46 18.51 -9.82
C TYR A 25 8.07 17.12 -9.84
N ALA A 26 7.39 16.15 -9.26
CA ALA A 26 7.70 14.76 -9.52
C ALA A 26 7.69 14.62 -11.05
N GLN A 27 8.88 14.54 -11.63
CA GLN A 27 9.06 14.49 -13.08
C GLN A 27 8.26 13.28 -13.56
N ASP A 28 7.18 13.51 -14.32
CA ASP A 28 6.30 12.43 -14.76
C ASP A 28 7.13 11.50 -15.65
N ARG A 29 7.65 10.42 -15.06
CA ARG A 29 8.58 9.52 -15.74
C ARG A 29 7.88 8.93 -16.94
N ILE A 30 8.52 8.99 -18.10
CA ILE A 30 8.01 8.38 -19.33
C ILE A 30 7.74 6.91 -19.04
N LYS A 31 6.53 6.47 -19.35
CA LYS A 31 6.03 5.10 -19.11
C LYS A 31 5.94 4.36 -20.43
N ILE A 32 6.47 3.16 -20.46
CA ILE A 32 6.44 2.26 -21.63
C ILE A 32 5.40 1.18 -21.33
N ASP A 33 4.59 0.84 -22.33
CA ASP A 33 3.64 -0.27 -22.21
C ASP A 33 4.39 -1.59 -21.97
N PHE A 34 3.90 -2.35 -21.01
CA PHE A 34 4.45 -3.64 -20.60
C PHE A 34 3.35 -4.71 -20.52
N PHE A 35 2.14 -4.42 -21.00
CA PHE A 35 1.00 -5.30 -20.83
C PHE A 35 1.22 -6.69 -21.44
N GLU A 36 1.73 -6.75 -22.68
CA GLU A 36 1.99 -8.04 -23.33
C GLU A 36 3.12 -8.84 -22.65
N GLN A 37 4.09 -8.16 -22.06
CA GLN A 37 5.24 -8.79 -21.41
C GLN A 37 4.92 -9.30 -20.01
N ILE A 38 3.98 -8.65 -19.30
CA ILE A 38 3.64 -8.99 -17.91
C ILE A 38 3.11 -10.43 -17.77
N LYS A 39 2.54 -11.01 -18.84
CA LYS A 39 2.06 -12.40 -18.84
C LYS A 39 3.15 -13.43 -18.57
N ASN A 40 4.41 -13.08 -18.81
CA ASN A 40 5.57 -13.93 -18.56
C ASN A 40 6.08 -13.83 -17.10
N HIS A 41 5.43 -13.01 -16.29
CA HIS A 41 5.79 -12.77 -14.90
C HIS A 41 4.63 -13.11 -13.96
N ASN A 42 4.97 -13.57 -12.77
CA ASN A 42 3.96 -13.98 -11.79
C ASN A 42 3.85 -12.95 -10.65
N LEU A 43 2.71 -12.25 -10.58
CA LEU A 43 2.42 -11.25 -9.54
C LEU A 43 2.05 -11.86 -8.18
N SER A 44 1.88 -13.16 -8.05
CA SER A 44 1.44 -13.75 -6.78
C SER A 44 2.31 -13.33 -5.61
N LYS A 45 3.64 -13.32 -5.79
CA LYS A 45 4.60 -12.88 -4.77
C LYS A 45 4.69 -11.36 -4.60
N VAL A 46 4.13 -10.58 -5.52
CA VAL A 46 4.01 -9.12 -5.36
C VAL A 46 2.77 -8.80 -4.53
N ILE A 47 1.66 -9.49 -4.78
CA ILE A 47 0.38 -9.25 -4.13
C ILE A 47 0.35 -9.84 -2.70
N ALA A 48 0.82 -11.06 -2.52
CA ALA A 48 0.71 -11.84 -1.28
C ALA A 48 2.06 -12.40 -0.78
N ALA A 49 3.12 -11.61 -0.82
CA ALA A 49 4.40 -12.02 -0.24
C ALA A 49 4.40 -11.86 1.29
N ASP A 50 4.91 -12.86 2.01
CA ASP A 50 5.13 -12.78 3.46
C ASP A 50 6.33 -11.89 3.83
N SER A 51 7.21 -11.66 2.87
CA SER A 51 8.42 -10.86 3.04
C SER A 51 8.81 -10.18 1.74
N ILE A 52 9.47 -9.05 1.88
CA ILE A 52 10.02 -8.25 0.78
C ILE A 52 11.54 -8.18 0.91
N ILE A 53 12.22 -7.85 -0.19
CA ILE A 53 13.66 -7.57 -0.16
C ILE A 53 13.83 -6.06 -0.27
N SER A 54 14.20 -5.43 0.84
CA SER A 54 14.62 -4.03 0.87
C SER A 54 16.10 -3.91 0.49
N GLU A 55 16.48 -2.77 -0.06
CA GLU A 55 17.87 -2.49 -0.44
C GLU A 55 18.27 -1.12 0.10
N ASN A 56 19.29 -1.12 0.97
CA ASN A 56 19.95 0.10 1.39
C ASN A 56 21.08 0.41 0.40
N ARG A 57 20.99 1.53 -0.31
CA ARG A 57 21.97 1.93 -1.32
C ARG A 57 23.33 2.31 -0.75
N GLU A 58 23.31 3.03 0.36
CA GLU A 58 24.54 3.57 0.97
C GLU A 58 25.40 2.44 1.52
N GLU A 59 24.76 1.46 2.16
CA GLU A 59 25.42 0.33 2.78
C GLU A 59 25.57 -0.88 1.84
N LYS A 60 24.93 -0.85 0.66
CA LYS A 60 24.86 -1.98 -0.30
C LYS A 60 24.31 -3.28 0.32
N ILE A 61 23.49 -3.16 1.34
CA ILE A 61 22.87 -4.27 2.04
C ILE A 61 21.50 -4.58 1.43
N LYS A 62 21.26 -5.86 1.18
CA LYS A 62 19.94 -6.39 0.83
C LYS A 62 19.40 -7.14 2.02
N GLU A 63 18.26 -6.73 2.52
CA GLU A 63 17.63 -7.32 3.69
C GLU A 63 16.29 -7.95 3.33
N LYS A 64 16.03 -9.15 3.87
CA LYS A 64 14.71 -9.76 3.80
C LYS A 64 13.89 -9.27 4.99
N VAL A 65 12.93 -8.41 4.73
CA VAL A 65 12.05 -7.82 5.75
C VAL A 65 10.69 -8.51 5.73
N LYS A 66 10.14 -8.84 6.91
CA LYS A 66 8.76 -9.33 7.02
C LYS A 66 7.81 -8.23 6.53
N ARG A 67 6.91 -8.57 5.60
CA ARG A 67 5.87 -7.63 5.19
C ARG A 67 4.81 -7.56 6.29
N PRO A 68 4.44 -6.35 6.76
CA PRO A 68 3.38 -6.21 7.74
C PRO A 68 2.02 -6.57 7.14
N GLU A 69 1.02 -6.76 7.99
CA GLU A 69 -0.36 -6.92 7.56
C GLU A 69 -0.84 -5.70 6.78
N ILE A 70 -1.71 -5.97 5.81
CA ILE A 70 -2.31 -4.93 4.96
C ILE A 70 -3.16 -3.99 5.83
N LEU A 71 -2.92 -2.70 5.70
CA LEU A 71 -3.72 -1.66 6.35
C LEU A 71 -4.98 -1.39 5.55
N GLY A 72 -6.15 -1.29 6.21
CA GLY A 72 -7.38 -1.03 5.48
C GLY A 72 -8.49 -0.42 6.35
N PHE A 73 -9.43 0.25 5.67
CA PHE A 73 -10.64 0.75 6.31
C PHE A 73 -11.88 0.45 5.48
N ILE A 74 -13.05 0.46 6.15
CA ILE A 74 -14.36 0.35 5.52
C ILE A 74 -15.33 1.42 6.07
N GLY A 75 -16.11 2.03 5.18
CA GLY A 75 -17.11 3.05 5.50
C GLY A 75 -16.53 4.44 5.75
N ASN A 76 -17.42 5.42 5.85
CA ASN A 76 -17.04 6.84 6.00
C ASN A 76 -16.50 7.19 7.38
N ASN A 77 -16.73 6.32 8.37
CA ASN A 77 -16.19 6.46 9.73
C ASN A 77 -14.83 5.78 9.89
N TYR A 78 -14.21 5.33 8.80
CA TYR A 78 -12.91 4.67 8.81
C TYR A 78 -12.81 3.50 9.80
N GLN A 79 -13.85 2.65 9.87
CA GLN A 79 -13.79 1.43 10.64
C GLN A 79 -12.64 0.56 10.13
N ARG A 80 -11.77 0.08 11.01
CA ARG A 80 -10.64 -0.77 10.62
C ARG A 80 -11.14 -2.01 9.91
N PHE A 81 -10.53 -2.30 8.78
CA PHE A 81 -10.77 -3.43 7.92
C PHE A 81 -9.48 -4.20 7.74
N PHE A 82 -9.54 -5.49 7.95
CA PHE A 82 -8.42 -6.39 7.72
C PHE A 82 -8.71 -7.26 6.51
N ILE A 83 -7.70 -7.50 5.69
CA ILE A 83 -7.74 -8.44 4.58
C ILE A 83 -6.44 -9.21 4.53
N HIS A 84 -6.54 -10.53 4.39
CA HIS A 84 -5.41 -11.42 4.22
C HIS A 84 -5.65 -12.37 3.06
N PHE A 85 -4.73 -12.40 2.09
CA PHE A 85 -4.76 -13.33 0.97
C PHE A 85 -4.06 -14.62 1.36
N THR A 86 -4.81 -15.71 1.54
CA THR A 86 -4.25 -17.04 1.85
C THR A 86 -3.71 -17.74 0.59
N SER A 87 -4.21 -17.36 -0.58
CA SER A 87 -3.77 -17.88 -1.86
C SER A 87 -3.93 -16.84 -2.97
N VAL A 88 -2.92 -16.72 -3.80
CA VAL A 88 -2.92 -15.95 -5.05
C VAL A 88 -2.25 -16.81 -6.13
N ILE A 89 -3.02 -17.30 -7.08
CA ILE A 89 -2.55 -18.26 -8.11
C ILE A 89 -2.87 -17.67 -9.48
N GLN A 90 -1.86 -17.55 -10.35
CA GLN A 90 -2.08 -17.16 -11.74
C GLN A 90 -2.98 -18.19 -12.44
N ASN A 91 -4.02 -17.71 -13.13
CA ASN A 91 -4.94 -18.59 -13.85
C ASN A 91 -4.22 -19.26 -15.02
N PRO A 92 -4.16 -20.62 -15.09
CA PRO A 92 -3.46 -21.33 -16.15
C PRO A 92 -3.99 -21.06 -17.57
N THR A 93 -5.27 -20.67 -17.68
CA THR A 93 -5.92 -20.41 -18.96
C THR A 93 -5.95 -18.91 -19.33
N ASN A 94 -5.66 -18.02 -18.37
CA ASN A 94 -5.60 -16.59 -18.60
C ASN A 94 -4.46 -15.97 -17.76
N PRO A 95 -3.28 -15.72 -18.34
CA PRO A 95 -2.11 -15.24 -17.59
C PRO A 95 -2.25 -13.82 -17.03
N TYR A 96 -3.29 -13.09 -17.41
CA TYR A 96 -3.61 -11.76 -16.87
C TYR A 96 -4.54 -11.83 -15.65
N GLU A 97 -5.03 -13.00 -15.28
CA GLU A 97 -5.96 -13.21 -14.17
C GLU A 97 -5.32 -14.05 -13.07
N TYR A 98 -5.60 -13.67 -11.82
CA TYR A 98 -5.20 -14.39 -10.63
C TYR A 98 -6.44 -14.81 -9.86
N LEU A 99 -6.54 -16.11 -9.58
CA LEU A 99 -7.52 -16.67 -8.68
C LEU A 99 -7.05 -16.45 -7.25
N VAL A 100 -7.89 -15.84 -6.43
CA VAL A 100 -7.51 -15.47 -5.07
C VAL A 100 -8.49 -16.01 -4.05
N SER A 101 -7.97 -16.38 -2.89
CA SER A 101 -8.76 -16.68 -1.70
C SER A 101 -8.13 -16.07 -0.47
N GLY A 102 -8.94 -15.88 0.57
CA GLY A 102 -8.46 -15.28 1.81
C GLY A 102 -9.57 -15.04 2.81
N LYS A 103 -9.27 -14.18 3.77
CA LYS A 103 -10.22 -13.78 4.81
C LYS A 103 -10.24 -12.26 4.96
N THR A 104 -11.42 -11.74 5.28
CA THR A 104 -11.63 -10.36 5.74
C THR A 104 -12.03 -10.37 7.20
N LYS A 105 -11.72 -9.28 7.92
CA LYS A 105 -12.17 -9.10 9.32
C LYS A 105 -12.59 -7.65 9.53
N VAL A 106 -13.78 -7.49 10.11
CA VAL A 106 -14.27 -6.20 10.61
C VAL A 106 -14.73 -6.41 12.04
N ARG A 107 -14.11 -5.75 13.00
CA ARG A 107 -14.29 -6.03 14.43
C ARG A 107 -14.02 -7.52 14.69
N GLU A 108 -15.00 -8.24 15.24
CA GLU A 108 -14.87 -9.68 15.53
C GLU A 108 -15.43 -10.58 14.42
N THR A 109 -16.00 -10.01 13.36
CA THR A 109 -16.56 -10.79 12.26
C THR A 109 -15.49 -11.11 11.24
N ILE A 110 -15.23 -12.40 11.05
CA ILE A 110 -14.28 -12.92 10.04
C ILE A 110 -15.10 -13.60 8.94
N CYS A 111 -14.83 -13.25 7.68
CA CYS A 111 -15.46 -13.85 6.52
C CYS A 111 -14.38 -14.41 5.58
N THR A 112 -14.62 -15.60 5.03
CA THR A 112 -13.80 -16.13 3.94
C THR A 112 -14.24 -15.53 2.61
N PHE A 113 -13.31 -15.33 1.69
CA PHE A 113 -13.62 -14.90 0.34
C PHE A 113 -12.89 -15.72 -0.71
N GLN A 114 -13.45 -15.70 -1.93
CA GLN A 114 -12.81 -16.11 -3.17
C GLN A 114 -13.06 -15.04 -4.23
N GLY A 115 -12.20 -14.98 -5.25
CA GLY A 115 -12.39 -14.01 -6.32
C GLY A 115 -11.25 -13.95 -7.31
N THR A 116 -11.16 -12.84 -8.00
CA THR A 116 -10.15 -12.61 -9.04
C THR A 116 -9.50 -11.24 -8.91
N ILE A 117 -8.23 -11.21 -9.32
CA ILE A 117 -7.47 -9.99 -9.59
C ILE A 117 -7.05 -10.09 -11.06
N THR A 118 -7.50 -9.14 -11.90
CA THR A 118 -7.25 -9.16 -13.35
C THR A 118 -6.44 -7.95 -13.77
N ILE A 119 -5.26 -8.16 -14.34
CA ILE A 119 -4.40 -7.10 -14.87
C ILE A 119 -5.12 -6.46 -16.07
N LYS A 120 -5.27 -5.12 -16.04
CA LYS A 120 -5.86 -4.31 -17.11
C LYS A 120 -4.82 -3.46 -17.83
N GLN A 121 -3.77 -3.11 -17.14
CA GLN A 121 -2.65 -2.35 -17.67
C GLN A 121 -1.38 -2.72 -16.92
N ALA A 122 -0.25 -2.74 -17.61
CA ALA A 122 1.06 -2.81 -17.00
C ALA A 122 2.00 -1.83 -17.72
N LYS A 123 2.81 -1.12 -16.95
CA LYS A 123 3.78 -0.16 -17.47
C LYS A 123 5.13 -0.29 -16.78
N ILE A 124 6.20 -0.01 -17.52
CA ILE A 124 7.56 0.14 -16.99
C ILE A 124 7.98 1.61 -17.18
N TYR A 125 8.66 2.16 -16.20
CA TYR A 125 9.30 3.48 -16.33
C TYR A 125 10.53 3.38 -17.25
N LYS A 126 10.67 4.33 -18.19
CA LYS A 126 11.80 4.39 -19.13
C LYS A 126 13.13 4.58 -18.41
N SER A 127 13.12 5.30 -17.29
CA SER A 127 14.28 5.55 -16.44
C SER A 127 13.99 5.15 -15.01
N SER A 128 14.98 4.62 -14.32
CA SER A 128 14.95 4.32 -12.89
C SER A 128 16.10 5.06 -12.22
N ASP A 129 15.87 5.53 -10.99
CA ASP A 129 16.95 6.05 -10.14
C ASP A 129 17.90 4.92 -9.69
N PHE A 130 17.55 3.69 -10.03
CA PHE A 130 18.28 2.46 -9.75
C PHE A 130 18.73 1.82 -11.08
N PRO A 131 19.98 2.08 -11.56
CA PRO A 131 20.39 1.73 -12.93
C PRO A 131 20.24 0.25 -13.31
N ASN A 132 20.32 -0.64 -12.31
CA ASN A 132 20.26 -2.09 -12.52
C ASN A 132 18.84 -2.66 -12.38
N TYR A 133 17.82 -1.80 -12.25
CA TYR A 133 16.45 -2.20 -12.03
C TYR A 133 15.50 -1.56 -13.03
N LYS A 134 14.54 -2.35 -13.49
CA LYS A 134 13.38 -1.82 -14.22
C LYS A 134 12.20 -1.80 -13.26
N GLN A 135 11.72 -0.61 -12.94
CA GLN A 135 10.55 -0.42 -12.08
C GLN A 135 9.30 -0.24 -12.92
N GLY A 136 8.18 -0.74 -12.42
CA GLY A 136 6.91 -0.63 -13.11
C GLY A 136 5.73 -0.83 -12.18
N TYR A 137 4.54 -0.85 -12.76
CA TYR A 137 3.30 -1.12 -12.04
C TYR A 137 2.29 -1.87 -12.91
N ALA A 138 1.39 -2.59 -12.24
CA ALA A 138 0.21 -3.19 -12.82
C ALA A 138 -1.04 -2.53 -12.21
N ASP A 139 -1.96 -2.09 -13.06
CA ASP A 139 -3.31 -1.69 -12.66
C ASP A 139 -4.25 -2.87 -12.89
N CYS A 140 -4.94 -3.29 -11.82
CA CYS A 140 -5.77 -4.48 -11.82
C CYS A 140 -7.20 -4.18 -11.41
N ASP A 141 -8.15 -4.90 -11.99
CA ASP A 141 -9.51 -5.03 -11.46
C ASP A 141 -9.53 -6.11 -10.39
N VAL A 142 -10.19 -5.83 -9.27
CA VAL A 142 -10.39 -6.78 -8.19
C VAL A 142 -11.86 -7.05 -8.00
N THR A 143 -12.24 -8.32 -7.90
CA THR A 143 -13.58 -8.75 -7.49
C THR A 143 -13.46 -9.89 -6.50
N LEU A 144 -13.90 -9.68 -5.27
CA LEU A 144 -13.88 -10.69 -4.20
C LEU A 144 -15.32 -10.94 -3.74
N TYR A 145 -15.66 -12.19 -3.51
CA TYR A 145 -16.97 -12.62 -3.03
C TYR A 145 -16.80 -13.33 -1.68
N GLU A 146 -17.38 -12.76 -0.63
CA GLU A 146 -17.42 -13.39 0.68
C GLU A 146 -18.44 -14.54 0.68
N ASP A 147 -18.22 -15.56 1.53
CA ASP A 147 -19.12 -16.73 1.61
C ASP A 147 -20.50 -16.31 2.11
N LYS A 148 -21.50 -16.47 1.27
CA LYS A 148 -22.91 -16.12 1.58
C LYS A 148 -23.50 -16.87 2.76
N LYS A 149 -22.89 -18.00 3.19
CA LYS A 149 -23.32 -18.77 4.37
C LYS A 149 -22.89 -18.12 5.68
N GLN A 150 -21.92 -17.20 5.63
CA GLN A 150 -21.45 -16.48 6.81
C GLN A 150 -22.28 -15.20 7.06
N PRO A 151 -22.35 -14.71 8.29
CA PRO A 151 -23.09 -13.50 8.61
C PRO A 151 -22.38 -12.23 8.09
N SER A 152 -23.16 -11.20 7.77
CA SER A 152 -22.65 -9.86 7.40
C SER A 152 -21.75 -9.84 6.18
N THR A 153 -21.97 -10.71 5.22
CA THR A 153 -21.16 -10.87 4.02
C THR A 153 -21.63 -10.03 2.85
N GLY A 154 -20.71 -9.81 1.92
CA GLY A 154 -20.90 -9.03 0.72
C GLY A 154 -19.89 -9.39 -0.37
N PHE A 155 -19.73 -8.50 -1.32
CA PHE A 155 -18.68 -8.57 -2.32
C PHE A 155 -17.88 -7.26 -2.35
N ILE A 156 -16.61 -7.38 -2.72
CA ILE A 156 -15.69 -6.26 -2.85
C ILE A 156 -15.35 -6.08 -4.31
N LYS A 157 -15.41 -4.85 -4.82
CA LYS A 157 -14.98 -4.50 -6.18
C LYS A 157 -14.18 -3.20 -6.17
N GLY A 158 -13.14 -3.14 -6.99
CA GLY A 158 -12.34 -1.93 -7.13
C GLY A 158 -11.10 -2.13 -7.98
N LYS A 159 -10.15 -1.23 -7.83
CA LYS A 159 -8.90 -1.17 -8.56
C LYS A 159 -7.73 -1.36 -7.60
N LEU A 160 -6.78 -2.18 -7.99
CA LEU A 160 -5.53 -2.41 -7.27
C LEU A 160 -4.38 -1.94 -8.15
N LYS A 161 -3.50 -1.11 -7.61
CA LYS A 161 -2.21 -0.78 -8.22
C LYS A 161 -1.10 -1.47 -7.45
N SER A 162 -0.34 -2.32 -8.15
CA SER A 162 0.80 -3.05 -7.58
C SER A 162 2.09 -2.62 -8.26
N HIS A 163 3.05 -2.13 -7.50
CA HIS A 163 4.37 -1.77 -7.99
C HIS A 163 5.30 -2.99 -7.93
N PHE A 164 6.01 -3.20 -9.03
CA PHE A 164 6.98 -4.28 -9.17
C PHE A 164 8.31 -3.77 -9.72
N LEU A 165 9.33 -4.56 -9.53
CA LEU A 165 10.62 -4.37 -10.19
C LEU A 165 11.08 -5.66 -10.89
N ILE A 166 11.94 -5.48 -11.89
CA ILE A 166 12.73 -6.55 -12.50
C ILE A 166 14.19 -6.20 -12.22
N ASP A 167 14.90 -7.08 -11.50
CA ASP A 167 16.30 -6.86 -11.14
C ASP A 167 17.27 -7.19 -12.29
N ASP A 168 18.56 -7.02 -12.03
CA ASP A 168 19.65 -7.27 -12.98
C ASP A 168 19.76 -8.74 -13.43
N LYS A 169 19.14 -9.66 -12.66
CA LYS A 169 19.06 -11.09 -13.00
C LYS A 169 17.74 -11.45 -13.70
N GLY A 170 16.88 -10.45 -13.99
CA GLY A 170 15.58 -10.65 -14.59
C GLY A 170 14.52 -11.18 -13.62
N GLN A 171 14.78 -11.16 -12.30
CA GLN A 171 13.81 -11.60 -11.30
C GLN A 171 12.72 -10.54 -11.11
N PHE A 172 11.47 -10.97 -11.29
CA PHE A 172 10.29 -10.15 -11.05
C PHE A 172 9.87 -10.23 -9.58
N ARG A 173 9.79 -9.09 -8.91
CA ARG A 173 9.48 -9.04 -7.48
C ARG A 173 8.81 -7.73 -7.04
N TYR A 174 8.33 -7.71 -5.82
CA TYR A 174 7.78 -6.55 -5.14
C TYR A 174 8.78 -5.38 -5.16
N ASP A 175 8.33 -4.18 -5.55
CA ASP A 175 9.19 -2.99 -5.54
C ASP A 175 9.31 -2.45 -4.10
N ALA A 176 10.47 -2.64 -3.53
CA ALA A 176 10.86 -2.16 -2.21
C ALA A 176 12.15 -1.31 -2.27
N LEU A 177 12.51 -0.77 -3.44
CA LEU A 177 13.75 0.03 -3.60
C LEU A 177 13.71 1.34 -2.80
N ASN A 178 12.52 1.89 -2.60
CA ASN A 178 12.32 3.11 -1.80
C ASN A 178 11.69 2.79 -0.42
N PHE A 179 11.94 1.60 0.12
CA PHE A 179 11.33 1.13 1.35
C PHE A 179 11.52 2.08 2.54
N PHE A 180 12.69 2.69 2.66
CA PHE A 180 13.04 3.61 3.74
C PHE A 180 12.66 5.08 3.46
N SER A 181 11.99 5.35 2.34
CA SER A 181 11.57 6.72 1.98
C SER A 181 10.22 7.05 2.61
N ASP A 182 10.06 8.30 3.00
CA ASP A 182 8.78 8.85 3.45
C ASP A 182 7.67 8.57 2.42
N GLY A 183 6.52 8.16 2.92
CA GLY A 183 5.36 7.88 2.08
C GLY A 183 5.42 6.57 1.30
N PHE A 184 6.37 5.67 1.60
CA PHE A 184 6.44 4.36 0.95
C PHE A 184 5.10 3.62 1.06
N SER A 185 4.65 3.08 -0.06
CA SER A 185 3.42 2.30 -0.17
C SER A 185 3.43 1.39 -1.38
N ASN A 186 2.68 0.29 -1.31
CA ASN A 186 2.45 -0.60 -2.44
C ASN A 186 1.10 -1.30 -2.33
N ASN A 187 0.70 -2.05 -3.35
CA ASN A 187 -0.57 -2.80 -3.39
C ASN A 187 -1.78 -1.95 -2.95
N GLN A 188 -1.89 -0.76 -3.54
CA GLN A 188 -2.90 0.23 -3.18
C GLN A 188 -4.23 -0.10 -3.84
N PHE A 189 -5.25 -0.43 -3.04
CA PHE A 189 -6.60 -0.73 -3.50
C PHE A 189 -7.57 0.39 -3.15
N ILE A 190 -8.36 0.78 -4.14
CA ILE A 190 -9.48 1.72 -3.99
C ILE A 190 -10.74 1.04 -4.50
N GLY A 191 -11.78 0.97 -3.65
CA GLY A 191 -12.99 0.29 -4.04
C GLY A 191 -14.12 0.37 -3.03
N SER A 192 -15.00 -0.62 -3.11
CA SER A 192 -16.18 -0.70 -2.26
C SER A 192 -16.52 -2.13 -1.90
N TRP A 193 -17.14 -2.28 -0.74
CA TRP A 193 -17.81 -3.48 -0.28
C TRP A 193 -19.32 -3.27 -0.33
N THR A 194 -20.06 -4.24 -0.87
CA THR A 194 -21.52 -4.20 -0.99
C THR A 194 -22.14 -5.41 -0.29
N SER A 195 -23.04 -5.17 0.64
CA SER A 195 -23.74 -6.22 1.41
C SER A 195 -24.68 -7.03 0.53
N TYR A 196 -24.61 -8.36 0.60
CA TYR A 196 -25.59 -9.25 -0.07
C TYR A 196 -27.00 -9.07 0.47
N LYS A 197 -27.14 -8.84 1.79
CA LYS A 197 -28.45 -8.75 2.45
C LYS A 197 -29.18 -7.43 2.18
N THR A 198 -28.45 -6.32 2.17
CA THR A 198 -29.05 -4.98 2.17
C THR A 198 -28.77 -4.18 0.92
N ASN A 199 -27.91 -4.66 0.02
CA ASN A 199 -27.37 -3.95 -1.13
C ASN A 199 -26.73 -2.58 -0.80
N ARG A 200 -26.46 -2.32 0.47
CA ARG A 200 -25.77 -1.10 0.89
C ARG A 200 -24.29 -1.21 0.55
N THR A 201 -23.77 -0.18 -0.09
CA THR A 201 -22.35 -0.08 -0.46
C THR A 201 -21.61 0.83 0.50
N LYS A 202 -20.40 0.44 0.86
CA LYS A 202 -19.48 1.21 1.68
C LYS A 202 -18.15 1.31 0.96
N ARG A 203 -17.51 2.45 1.03
CA ARG A 203 -16.12 2.63 0.60
C ARG A 203 -15.23 1.65 1.38
N CYS A 204 -14.29 1.01 0.70
CA CYS A 204 -13.39 0.03 1.29
C CYS A 204 -12.03 0.16 0.59
N ASN A 205 -11.03 0.67 1.28
CA ASN A 205 -9.69 0.86 0.73
C ASN A 205 -8.64 0.18 1.61
N TRP A 206 -7.58 -0.31 0.99
CA TRP A 206 -6.43 -0.89 1.70
C TRP A 206 -5.14 -0.71 0.93
N GLY A 207 -4.02 -0.94 1.61
CA GLY A 207 -2.70 -0.94 0.98
C GLY A 207 -1.61 -1.38 1.94
N ASP A 208 -0.45 -1.66 1.38
CA ASP A 208 0.75 -1.91 2.15
C ASP A 208 1.32 -0.58 2.64
N TYR A 209 1.66 -0.51 3.90
CA TYR A 209 2.28 0.63 4.60
C TYR A 209 1.42 1.89 4.69
N ARG A 210 0.64 2.23 3.68
CA ARG A 210 -0.33 3.34 3.69
C ARG A 210 -1.61 2.94 2.99
N ILE A 211 -2.70 3.64 3.30
CA ILE A 211 -4.02 3.38 2.71
C ILE A 211 -4.34 4.51 1.72
N PRO A 212 -4.64 4.21 0.45
CA PRO A 212 -5.00 5.25 -0.51
C PRO A 212 -6.31 5.94 -0.13
N GLU A 213 -6.40 7.24 -0.42
CA GLU A 213 -7.59 8.06 -0.12
C GLU A 213 -8.04 7.96 1.36
N SER A 214 -7.10 7.82 2.28
CA SER A 214 -7.38 7.74 3.72
C SER A 214 -7.90 9.06 4.32
N GLY A 215 -7.80 10.17 3.60
CA GLY A 215 -8.23 11.49 4.07
C GLY A 215 -7.56 11.82 5.41
N ASP A 216 -8.35 12.24 6.38
CA ASP A 216 -7.87 12.61 7.71
C ASP A 216 -7.76 11.43 8.71
N LEU A 217 -7.92 10.19 8.25
CA LEU A 217 -7.54 9.00 9.02
C LEU A 217 -6.02 8.95 9.20
N ASP A 218 -5.27 9.24 8.13
CA ASP A 218 -3.81 9.27 8.13
C ASP A 218 -3.30 10.70 8.30
N ILE A 219 -2.69 10.98 9.44
CA ILE A 219 -2.05 12.26 9.76
C ILE A 219 -0.53 12.20 9.74
N GLY A 220 0.02 11.06 9.32
CA GLY A 220 1.48 10.86 9.27
C GLY A 220 2.12 11.56 8.07
N VAL A 221 3.27 12.17 8.30
CA VAL A 221 4.08 12.80 7.24
C VAL A 221 4.87 11.74 6.47
N GLY A 222 5.67 10.95 7.14
CA GLY A 222 6.48 9.86 6.55
C GLY A 222 5.73 8.54 6.51
N GLU A 223 5.29 8.05 7.65
CA GLU A 223 4.61 6.76 7.81
C GLU A 223 3.11 6.94 8.10
N PHE A 224 2.33 5.87 7.93
CA PHE A 224 0.91 5.87 8.28
C PHE A 224 0.74 6.08 9.78
N SER A 225 0.07 7.16 10.17
CA SER A 225 -0.23 7.50 11.56
C SER A 225 -1.71 7.80 11.73
N VAL A 226 -2.35 7.04 12.60
CA VAL A 226 -3.79 7.13 12.82
C VAL A 226 -4.17 8.40 13.62
N ASN A 227 -5.15 9.13 13.11
CA ASN A 227 -5.76 10.23 13.84
C ASN A 227 -6.57 9.71 15.04
N ASP A 228 -6.34 10.29 16.21
CA ASP A 228 -6.90 9.83 17.49
C ASP A 228 -8.44 9.77 17.51
N LYS A 229 -9.12 10.61 16.70
CA LYS A 229 -10.58 10.58 16.60
C LYS A 229 -11.16 9.26 16.09
N TYR A 230 -10.32 8.42 15.43
CA TYR A 230 -10.74 7.12 14.89
C TYR A 230 -10.31 5.92 15.73
N LEU A 231 -9.63 6.11 16.86
CA LEU A 231 -9.13 5.02 17.70
C LEU A 231 -10.25 4.03 18.09
N LYS A 232 -11.45 4.54 18.42
CA LYS A 232 -12.65 3.72 18.76
C LYS A 232 -13.14 2.86 17.60
N ASN A 233 -12.71 3.12 16.37
CA ASN A 233 -13.09 2.39 15.18
C ASN A 233 -12.12 1.23 14.86
N GLY A 234 -11.46 0.66 15.88
CA GLY A 234 -10.57 -0.51 15.78
C GLY A 234 -9.10 -0.16 15.58
N TRP A 235 -8.71 1.12 15.71
CA TRP A 235 -7.34 1.57 15.46
C TRP A 235 -6.50 1.74 16.74
N LYS A 236 -7.09 1.55 17.94
CA LYS A 236 -6.39 1.77 19.21
C LYS A 236 -5.13 0.91 19.34
N THR A 237 -5.26 -0.38 19.03
CA THR A 237 -4.13 -1.32 19.14
C THR A 237 -2.99 -0.94 18.18
N TYR A 238 -3.35 -0.58 16.94
CA TYR A 238 -2.38 -0.14 15.94
C TYR A 238 -1.61 1.10 16.43
N LYS A 239 -2.32 2.11 16.92
CA LYS A 239 -1.69 3.34 17.46
C LYS A 239 -0.76 3.04 18.63
N LEU A 240 -1.18 2.18 19.56
CA LEU A 240 -0.36 1.76 20.70
C LEU A 240 0.88 0.96 20.26
N ALA A 241 0.75 0.11 19.25
CA ALA A 241 1.87 -0.68 18.72
C ALA A 241 2.97 0.19 18.08
N GLN A 242 2.60 1.36 17.56
CA GLN A 242 3.55 2.34 17.01
C GLN A 242 4.16 3.27 18.07
N GLY A 243 3.76 3.14 19.34
CA GLY A 243 4.11 4.06 20.43
C GLY A 243 5.59 4.24 20.67
N ASP A 244 5.90 5.33 21.38
CA ASP A 244 7.18 5.97 21.63
C ASP A 244 8.35 5.07 21.99
N PHE A 245 9.58 5.63 21.91
CA PHE A 245 10.89 5.03 22.22
C PHE A 245 10.96 4.27 23.55
N ASN A 246 10.02 4.49 24.48
CA ASN A 246 9.91 3.75 25.73
C ASN A 246 8.88 2.61 25.60
N GLU A 247 9.37 1.41 25.32
CA GLU A 247 8.55 0.22 25.16
C GLU A 247 7.87 -0.19 26.50
N THR A 248 6.63 0.24 26.69
CA THR A 248 5.79 -0.13 27.84
C THR A 248 5.24 -1.56 27.68
N SER A 249 4.70 -2.13 28.76
CA SER A 249 3.98 -3.42 28.70
C SER A 249 2.77 -3.36 27.76
N GLU A 250 2.06 -2.23 27.71
CA GLU A 250 0.92 -2.00 26.81
C GLU A 250 1.36 -1.97 25.35
N THR A 251 2.45 -1.30 25.03
CA THR A 251 3.04 -1.27 23.67
C THR A 251 3.43 -2.67 23.22
N LYS A 252 4.06 -3.48 24.09
CA LYS A 252 4.42 -4.87 23.77
C LYS A 252 3.21 -5.73 23.47
N GLN A 253 2.18 -5.65 24.31
CA GLN A 253 0.93 -6.38 24.11
C GLN A 253 0.24 -5.93 22.81
N ALA A 254 0.24 -4.64 22.51
CA ALA A 254 -0.32 -4.10 21.28
C ALA A 254 0.43 -4.63 20.05
N LYS A 255 1.77 -4.64 20.05
CA LYS A 255 2.59 -5.23 18.98
C LYS A 255 2.25 -6.70 18.76
N GLN A 256 2.21 -7.49 19.83
CA GLN A 256 1.86 -8.92 19.76
C GLN A 256 0.47 -9.12 19.14
N LYS A 257 -0.50 -8.28 19.52
CA LYS A 257 -1.86 -8.35 18.96
C LYS A 257 -1.93 -7.95 17.49
N GLU A 258 -1.14 -6.98 17.04
CA GLU A 258 -1.04 -6.59 15.62
C GLU A 258 -0.33 -7.66 14.78
N GLU A 259 0.53 -8.48 15.37
CA GLU A 259 1.22 -9.60 14.73
C GLU A 259 0.44 -10.92 14.78
N GLU A 260 -0.70 -10.94 15.49
CA GLU A 260 -1.55 -12.11 15.61
C GLU A 260 -2.08 -12.55 14.24
N GLN A 261 -1.94 -13.84 13.93
CA GLN A 261 -2.41 -14.40 12.67
C GLN A 261 -3.92 -14.69 12.76
N TRP A 262 -4.71 -13.64 12.81
CA TRP A 262 -6.17 -13.67 12.96
C TRP A 262 -6.90 -14.46 11.85
N TRP A 263 -6.23 -14.77 10.77
CA TRP A 263 -6.79 -15.51 9.61
C TRP A 263 -6.60 -17.03 9.69
N ARG A 264 -5.91 -17.56 10.67
CA ARG A 264 -5.70 -19.00 10.88
C ARG A 264 -6.92 -19.73 11.39
#